data_a1520d4243ce82868eb0cba5059300ec
#
_entry.id   a1520d4243ce82868eb0cba5059300ec
#
_cell.length_a   1.000
_cell.length_b   1.000
_cell.length_c   1.000
_cell.angle_alpha   90.00
_cell.angle_beta   90.00
_cell.angle_gamma   90.00
#
_symmetry.space_group_name_H-M   'P 1'
#
loop_
_entity.id
_entity.type
_entity.pdbx_description
1 polymer ?
#
loop_
_entity_poly.entity_id
_entity_poly.type
_entity_poly.pdbx_seq_one_letter_code
_entity_poly.pdbx_strand_id
1 'polypeptide(L)'
;MKIRLAEKSDIKILSTYDKHIRITELESSISLGRVIVAEDNETLIGWLRWNLFWDNTPFMNMLFILGQYRSCGYGRKMVAYWEKQMKTKGYDLVMTSSLSKEAAQHFYRKLNYVDSGAILLPEETLEIIF
;
A
#
# COMPACT_ATOMS: atom_id res chain seq x y z
N MET A 1 0.73 3.57 18.37
CA MET A 1 0.21 3.24 17.03
C MET A 1 -0.07 1.75 16.95
N LYS A 2 -1.19 1.39 16.36
CA LYS A 2 -1.60 0.00 16.14
C LYS A 2 -1.75 -0.25 14.65
N ILE A 3 -1.13 -1.33 14.15
CA ILE A 3 -1.27 -1.78 12.77
C ILE A 3 -2.06 -3.08 12.80
N ARG A 4 -3.11 -3.16 11.99
CA ARG A 4 -4.00 -4.32 11.95
C ARG A 4 -4.63 -4.49 10.56
N LEU A 5 -5.24 -5.64 10.32
CA LEU A 5 -6.06 -5.82 9.12
C LEU A 5 -7.30 -4.97 9.22
N ALA A 6 -7.74 -4.44 8.08
CA ALA A 6 -9.00 -3.71 7.99
C ALA A 6 -10.17 -4.68 8.16
N GLU A 7 -11.24 -4.18 8.72
CA GLU A 7 -12.50 -4.89 8.93
C GLU A 7 -13.62 -4.20 8.15
N LYS A 8 -14.78 -4.84 8.06
CA LYS A 8 -15.94 -4.25 7.36
C LYS A 8 -16.31 -2.86 7.90
N SER A 9 -16.14 -2.65 9.20
CA SER A 9 -16.42 -1.35 9.82
C SER A 9 -15.49 -0.23 9.34
N ASP A 10 -14.38 -0.57 8.70
CA ASP A 10 -13.44 0.42 8.17
C ASP A 10 -13.81 0.89 6.76
N ILE A 11 -14.72 0.22 6.07
CA ILE A 11 -15.06 0.53 4.67
C ILE A 11 -15.50 1.98 4.51
N LYS A 12 -16.35 2.46 5.39
CA LYS A 12 -16.91 3.81 5.29
C LYS A 12 -15.82 4.88 5.33
N ILE A 13 -14.92 4.81 6.30
CA ILE A 13 -13.87 5.81 6.44
C ILE A 13 -12.82 5.67 5.35
N LEU A 14 -12.44 4.44 4.98
CA LEU A 14 -11.48 4.21 3.91
C LEU A 14 -12.02 4.71 2.56
N SER A 15 -13.29 4.46 2.25
CA SER A 15 -13.89 4.96 1.00
C SER A 15 -13.99 6.48 0.96
N THR A 16 -14.02 7.14 2.10
CA THR A 16 -14.00 8.60 2.18
C THR A 16 -12.65 9.17 1.77
N TYR A 17 -11.56 8.52 2.18
CA TYR A 17 -10.20 8.99 1.90
C TYR A 17 -9.62 8.42 0.61
N ASP A 18 -9.84 7.14 0.34
CA ASP A 18 -9.23 6.45 -0.81
C ASP A 18 -10.15 6.51 -2.02
N LYS A 19 -9.88 7.44 -2.93
CA LYS A 19 -10.66 7.64 -4.15
C LYS A 19 -10.09 6.89 -5.35
N HIS A 20 -9.02 6.11 -5.15
CA HIS A 20 -8.34 5.37 -6.22
C HIS A 20 -8.85 3.94 -6.37
N ILE A 21 -9.84 3.54 -5.60
CA ILE A 21 -10.42 2.20 -5.63
C ILE A 21 -11.94 2.28 -5.60
N ARG A 22 -12.60 1.43 -6.37
CA ARG A 22 -14.06 1.30 -6.32
C ARG A 22 -14.46 0.62 -5.03
N ILE A 23 -15.62 0.98 -4.49
CA ILE A 23 -16.07 0.43 -3.20
C ILE A 23 -16.22 -1.09 -3.23
N THR A 24 -16.70 -1.65 -4.34
CA THR A 24 -16.84 -3.11 -4.49
C THR A 24 -15.49 -3.82 -4.42
N GLU A 25 -14.45 -3.23 -5.01
CA GLU A 25 -13.09 -3.76 -4.95
C GLU A 25 -12.49 -3.60 -3.56
N LEU A 26 -12.78 -2.49 -2.88
CA LEU A 26 -12.33 -2.28 -1.51
C LEU A 26 -12.95 -3.33 -0.58
N GLU A 27 -14.25 -3.58 -0.70
CA GLU A 27 -14.95 -4.60 0.08
C GLU A 27 -14.34 -5.99 -0.14
N SER A 28 -14.07 -6.34 -1.40
CA SER A 28 -13.42 -7.61 -1.74
C SER A 28 -12.02 -7.71 -1.17
N SER A 29 -11.24 -6.64 -1.26
CA SER A 29 -9.87 -6.60 -0.74
C SER A 29 -9.85 -6.77 0.78
N ILE A 30 -10.78 -6.15 1.48
CA ILE A 30 -10.92 -6.31 2.94
C ILE A 30 -11.30 -7.74 3.28
N SER A 31 -12.25 -8.33 2.56
CA SER A 31 -12.67 -9.73 2.78
C SER A 31 -11.51 -10.70 2.57
N LEU A 32 -10.60 -10.41 1.65
CA LEU A 32 -9.43 -11.23 1.36
C LEU A 32 -8.25 -10.97 2.31
N GLY A 33 -8.40 -10.04 3.26
CA GLY A 33 -7.32 -9.69 4.18
C GLY A 33 -6.20 -8.89 3.53
N ARG A 34 -6.51 -8.11 2.50
CA ARG A 34 -5.52 -7.39 1.67
C ARG A 34 -5.49 -5.88 1.93
N VAL A 35 -6.05 -5.45 3.03
CA VAL A 35 -6.00 -4.05 3.45
C VAL A 35 -5.53 -3.98 4.89
N ILE A 36 -4.50 -3.19 5.11
CA ILE A 36 -3.89 -2.98 6.43
C ILE A 36 -4.15 -1.53 6.81
N VAL A 37 -4.54 -1.30 8.05
CA VAL A 37 -4.74 0.05 8.57
C VAL A 37 -3.82 0.29 9.76
N ALA A 38 -3.42 1.54 9.91
CA ALA A 38 -2.72 2.03 11.09
C ALA A 38 -3.62 3.03 11.79
N GLU A 39 -3.71 2.90 13.10
CA GLU A 39 -4.51 3.80 13.92
C GLU A 39 -3.78 4.19 15.21
N ASP A 40 -4.16 5.33 15.76
CA ASP A 40 -3.70 5.81 17.05
C ASP A 40 -4.92 6.30 17.82
N ASN A 41 -5.19 5.69 19.00
CA ASN A 41 -6.38 5.98 19.79
C ASN A 41 -7.67 5.94 18.94
N GLU A 42 -7.80 4.89 18.15
CA GLU A 42 -8.95 4.66 17.24
C GLU A 42 -9.07 5.69 16.10
N THR A 43 -8.07 6.55 15.93
CA THR A 43 -8.01 7.49 14.81
C THR A 43 -7.18 6.90 13.69
N LEU A 44 -7.71 6.90 12.47
CA LEU A 44 -7.00 6.42 11.29
C LEU A 44 -5.77 7.28 11.02
N ILE A 45 -4.59 6.67 10.92
CA ILE A 45 -3.33 7.31 10.55
C ILE A 45 -3.04 7.10 9.06
N GLY A 46 -3.29 5.90 8.57
CA GLY A 46 -2.98 5.56 7.20
C GLY A 46 -3.43 4.14 6.85
N TRP A 47 -3.22 3.76 5.61
CA TRP A 47 -3.58 2.43 5.13
C TRP A 47 -2.64 1.97 4.04
N LEU A 48 -2.59 0.64 3.85
CA LEU A 48 -1.86 -0.05 2.81
C LEU A 48 -2.79 -1.11 2.22
N ARG A 49 -2.90 -1.16 0.90
CA ARG A 49 -3.65 -2.22 0.24
C ARG A 49 -2.85 -2.84 -0.89
N TRP A 50 -3.08 -4.12 -1.12
CA TRP A 50 -2.31 -4.91 -2.07
C TRP A 50 -3.20 -5.94 -2.76
N ASN A 51 -2.71 -6.47 -3.87
CA ASN A 51 -3.31 -7.61 -4.55
C ASN A 51 -2.19 -8.47 -5.16
N LEU A 52 -2.55 -9.46 -5.95
CA LEU A 52 -1.55 -10.35 -6.58
C LEU A 52 -1.33 -9.92 -8.03
N PHE A 53 -0.11 -9.52 -8.33
CA PHE A 53 0.36 -9.26 -9.69
C PHE A 53 0.58 -10.61 -10.39
N TRP A 54 0.03 -10.77 -11.58
CA TRP A 54 0.04 -12.04 -12.32
C TRP A 54 -0.49 -13.21 -11.47
N ASP A 55 -1.44 -12.93 -10.61
CA ASP A 55 -2.10 -13.91 -9.74
C ASP A 55 -1.19 -14.60 -8.73
N ASN A 56 0.07 -14.18 -8.60
CA ASN A 56 1.02 -14.89 -7.74
C ASN A 56 1.99 -14.04 -6.92
N THR A 57 2.12 -12.75 -7.20
CA THR A 57 3.12 -11.91 -6.51
C THR A 57 2.45 -10.72 -5.84
N PRO A 58 2.58 -10.56 -4.52
CA PRO A 58 1.99 -9.41 -3.83
C PRO A 58 2.50 -8.09 -4.40
N PHE A 59 1.56 -7.24 -4.77
CA PHE A 59 1.82 -5.92 -5.32
C PHE A 59 1.09 -4.89 -4.47
N MET A 60 1.84 -3.97 -3.85
CA MET A 60 1.26 -2.90 -3.06
C MET A 60 0.71 -1.82 -3.98
N ASN A 61 -0.61 -1.67 -3.98
CA ASN A 61 -1.31 -0.71 -4.85
C ASN A 61 -1.44 0.67 -4.23
N MET A 62 -1.39 0.74 -2.90
CA MET A 62 -1.57 1.99 -2.19
C MET A 62 -0.88 1.92 -0.84
N LEU A 63 -0.13 2.97 -0.54
CA LEU A 63 0.35 3.26 0.80
C LEU A 63 0.10 4.75 1.03
N PHE A 64 -0.73 5.07 2.00
CA PHE A 64 -1.07 6.45 2.30
C PHE A 64 -1.02 6.71 3.79
N ILE A 65 -0.36 7.78 4.17
CA ILE A 65 -0.31 8.27 5.54
C ILE A 65 -0.95 9.66 5.54
N LEU A 66 -1.89 9.89 6.44
CA LEU A 66 -2.54 11.20 6.55
C LEU A 66 -1.51 12.29 6.86
N GLY A 67 -1.73 13.48 6.31
CA GLY A 67 -0.74 14.55 6.27
C GLY A 67 -0.03 14.87 7.57
N GLN A 68 -0.78 14.97 8.67
CA GLN A 68 -0.21 15.30 9.99
C GLN A 68 0.66 14.19 10.58
N TYR A 69 0.59 12.99 10.04
CA TYR A 69 1.36 11.85 10.52
C TYR A 69 2.54 11.49 9.61
N ARG A 70 2.76 12.26 8.55
CA ARG A 70 3.87 12.03 7.61
C ARG A 70 5.20 12.35 8.26
N SER A 71 6.28 11.76 7.73
CA SER A 71 7.66 11.95 8.20
C SER A 71 7.90 11.50 9.65
N CYS A 72 7.02 10.66 10.18
CA CYS A 72 7.14 10.08 11.52
C CYS A 72 7.54 8.61 11.51
N GLY A 73 7.86 8.05 10.32
CA GLY A 73 8.25 6.64 10.19
C GLY A 73 7.09 5.65 10.10
N TYR A 74 5.85 6.11 10.03
CA TYR A 74 4.70 5.21 9.96
C TYR A 74 4.64 4.41 8.66
N GLY A 75 4.97 5.04 7.53
CA GLY A 75 5.01 4.34 6.24
C GLY A 75 5.99 3.18 6.25
N ARG A 76 7.19 3.40 6.78
CA ARG A 76 8.20 2.34 6.92
C ARG A 76 7.69 1.19 7.78
N LYS A 77 7.03 1.49 8.89
CA LYS A 77 6.49 0.47 9.80
C LYS A 77 5.38 -0.32 9.13
N MET A 78 4.53 0.32 8.36
CA MET A 78 3.47 -0.36 7.64
C MET A 78 4.00 -1.28 6.55
N VAL A 79 5.00 -0.84 5.79
CA VAL A 79 5.64 -1.67 4.78
C VAL A 79 6.32 -2.87 5.43
N ALA A 80 7.04 -2.67 6.53
CA ALA A 80 7.69 -3.76 7.26
C ALA A 80 6.66 -4.78 7.77
N TYR A 81 5.53 -4.32 8.28
CA TYR A 81 4.44 -5.19 8.72
C TYR A 81 3.90 -6.03 7.55
N TRP A 82 3.66 -5.39 6.42
CA TRP A 82 3.18 -6.07 5.21
C TRP A 82 4.18 -7.10 4.69
N GLU A 83 5.46 -6.72 4.58
CA GLU A 83 6.51 -7.62 4.11
C GLU A 83 6.60 -8.86 5.00
N LYS A 84 6.52 -8.67 6.31
CA LYS A 84 6.53 -9.78 7.27
C LYS A 84 5.33 -10.70 7.09
N GLN A 85 4.14 -10.13 6.88
CA GLN A 85 2.93 -10.90 6.59
C GLN A 85 3.08 -11.72 5.30
N MET A 86 3.62 -11.11 4.26
CA MET A 86 3.80 -11.79 2.97
C MET A 86 4.78 -12.95 3.12
N LYS A 87 5.86 -12.75 3.83
CA LYS A 87 6.84 -13.79 4.11
C LYS A 87 6.20 -14.96 4.88
N THR A 88 5.40 -14.66 5.88
CA THR A 88 4.66 -15.67 6.66
C THR A 88 3.70 -16.47 5.77
N LYS A 89 3.12 -15.84 4.75
CA LYS A 89 2.24 -16.51 3.79
C LYS A 89 2.98 -17.32 2.74
N GLY A 90 4.32 -17.28 2.73
CA GLY A 90 5.14 -18.06 1.80
C GLY A 90 5.57 -17.32 0.54
N TYR A 91 5.34 -16.02 0.45
CA TYR A 91 5.81 -15.22 -0.68
C TYR A 91 7.27 -14.80 -0.48
N ASP A 92 8.08 -14.97 -1.52
CA ASP A 92 9.50 -14.62 -1.50
C ASP A 92 9.79 -13.25 -2.10
N LEU A 93 8.81 -12.66 -2.78
CA LEU A 93 8.97 -11.43 -3.53
C LEU A 93 7.72 -10.56 -3.36
N VAL A 94 7.93 -9.27 -3.21
CA VAL A 94 6.85 -8.28 -3.20
C VAL A 94 7.19 -7.17 -4.19
N MET A 95 6.17 -6.48 -4.66
CA MET A 95 6.29 -5.44 -5.68
C MET A 95 5.50 -4.21 -5.28
N THR A 96 5.85 -3.08 -5.89
CA THR A 96 5.07 -1.86 -5.84
C THR A 96 5.39 -0.98 -7.06
N SER A 97 4.77 0.17 -7.15
CA SER A 97 5.09 1.14 -8.20
C SER A 97 4.93 2.57 -7.70
N SER A 98 5.49 3.51 -8.43
CA SER A 98 5.37 4.93 -8.18
C SER A 98 5.53 5.69 -9.50
N LEU A 99 4.78 6.79 -9.66
CA LEU A 99 5.02 7.68 -10.79
C LEU A 99 6.46 8.21 -10.73
N SER A 100 7.11 8.32 -11.88
CA SER A 100 8.50 8.79 -11.97
C SER A 100 8.70 10.22 -11.47
N LYS A 101 7.61 10.98 -11.34
CA LYS A 101 7.63 12.36 -10.83
C LYS A 101 7.37 12.45 -9.32
N GLU A 102 7.01 11.36 -8.67
CA GLU A 102 6.67 11.36 -7.25
C GLU A 102 7.87 11.05 -6.36
N ALA A 103 7.87 11.67 -5.19
CA ALA A 103 8.92 11.43 -4.19
C ALA A 103 8.88 10.02 -3.60
N ALA A 104 7.74 9.33 -3.71
CA ALA A 104 7.58 7.96 -3.20
C ALA A 104 8.62 7.00 -3.76
N GLN A 105 9.10 7.21 -5.00
CA GLN A 105 10.18 6.42 -5.59
C GLN A 105 11.42 6.36 -4.69
N HIS A 106 11.78 7.48 -4.08
CA HIS A 106 12.96 7.56 -3.20
C HIS A 106 12.72 6.81 -1.90
N PHE A 107 11.51 6.85 -1.37
CA PHE A 107 11.10 6.11 -0.19
C PHE A 107 11.29 4.59 -0.43
N TYR A 108 10.81 4.08 -1.55
CA TYR A 108 10.94 2.65 -1.86
C TYR A 108 12.40 2.24 -2.09
N ARG A 109 13.19 3.05 -2.77
CA ARG A 109 14.62 2.76 -2.95
C ARG A 109 15.36 2.71 -1.62
N LYS A 110 15.02 3.58 -0.68
CA LYS A 110 15.61 3.56 0.68
C LYS A 110 15.22 2.30 1.46
N LEU A 111 14.12 1.67 1.12
CA LEU A 111 13.70 0.39 1.70
C LEU A 111 14.28 -0.80 0.92
N ASN A 112 15.23 -0.56 0.02
CA ASN A 112 15.92 -1.56 -0.79
C ASN A 112 15.05 -2.18 -1.90
N TYR A 113 13.99 -1.51 -2.30
CA TYR A 113 13.26 -1.88 -3.51
C TYR A 113 14.09 -1.49 -4.73
N VAL A 114 14.11 -2.37 -5.73
CA VAL A 114 14.96 -2.25 -6.91
C VAL A 114 14.11 -1.90 -8.13
N ASP A 115 14.56 -0.91 -8.91
CA ASP A 115 13.90 -0.56 -10.17
C ASP A 115 13.85 -1.80 -11.06
N SER A 116 12.65 -2.26 -11.42
CA SER A 116 12.46 -3.53 -12.12
C SER A 116 11.77 -3.39 -13.46
N GLY A 117 11.39 -2.17 -13.83
CA GLY A 117 10.71 -1.89 -15.09
C GLY A 117 9.92 -0.60 -15.00
N ALA A 118 9.16 -0.33 -16.06
CA ALA A 118 8.30 0.85 -16.10
C ALA A 118 7.12 0.60 -17.03
N ILE A 119 6.01 1.29 -16.75
CA ILE A 119 4.83 1.32 -17.60
C ILE A 119 4.75 2.71 -18.21
N LEU A 120 4.64 2.79 -19.53
CA LEU A 120 4.43 4.04 -20.24
C LEU A 120 2.95 4.40 -20.16
N LEU A 121 2.65 5.52 -19.55
CA LEU A 121 1.30 6.02 -19.40
C LEU A 121 1.03 7.14 -20.40
N PRO A 122 -0.26 7.52 -20.60
CA PRO A 122 -0.58 8.68 -21.42
C PRO A 122 0.16 9.94 -20.99
N GLU A 123 0.36 10.88 -21.92
CA GLU A 123 1.03 12.17 -21.67
C GLU A 123 2.51 12.03 -21.28
N GLU A 124 3.18 10.98 -21.81
CA GLU A 124 4.60 10.74 -21.61
C GLU A 124 5.00 10.59 -20.13
N THR A 125 4.08 10.06 -19.31
CA THR A 125 4.32 9.78 -17.90
C THR A 125 4.75 8.33 -17.74
N LEU A 126 5.67 8.06 -16.81
CA LEU A 126 6.12 6.70 -16.51
C LEU A 126 5.72 6.30 -15.09
N GLU A 127 5.27 5.06 -14.96
CA GLU A 127 5.11 4.40 -13.67
C GLU A 127 6.28 3.43 -13.50
N ILE A 128 7.13 3.67 -12.50
CA ILE A 128 8.29 2.81 -12.22
C ILE A 128 7.84 1.63 -11.37
N ILE A 129 8.26 0.44 -11.75
CA ILE A 129 7.97 -0.81 -11.03
C ILE A 129 9.17 -1.17 -10.15
N PHE A 130 8.87 -1.52 -8.93
CA PHE A 130 9.86 -1.92 -7.95
C PHE A 130 9.69 -3.34 -7.46
#